data_e9b5f328cc055286778f19ab5d11685a
#
_entry.id   e9b5f328cc055286778f19ab5d11685a
#
_cell.length_a   1.000
_cell.length_b   1.000
_cell.length_c   1.000
_cell.angle_alpha   90.00
_cell.angle_beta   90.00
_cell.angle_gamma   90.00
#
_symmetry.space_group_name_H-M   'P 1'
#
loop_
_entity.id
_entity.type
_entity.pdbx_description
1 polymer ?
#
loop_
_entity_poly.entity_id
_entity_poly.type
_entity_poly.pdbx_seq_one_letter_code
_entity_poly.pdbx_strand_id
1 'polypeptide(L)'
;MTPPAFPSFAEALRVWLRIGLLSFGGPAAQIAVMHREVVEDRHWVSDARFLHALNFCMLLPGPEAQQLATYLGWLMHGVKGGLAAGLLFIVPGAAVMLALSIIYATLGEVPVVAALFFGLKCAVLVLVVEALLRVAKRALKGATPWLLAAAAFLALAVFAVPFPFVVLGALAIGYAAPGAFAGGGHGTAKAGPPALLDAAIAAEPDRIARMAPAARRAGLVGLAVWLWPVVLLMGAGVWGDIAWFFSKMAVVTFGGAYAVLAYVAQEAVEHYRWLTAPEMLAGLGLAETTPGPLILVLQFVGFLAGYRDSGVAGGVAGSLLTLLVTFAPCFAWIFLGAPFVERMHEAPRLKGALAGVTAAVVGVIANLALWFGLRVIFAEVRHISLGPASIDLPAFATVQPSALALAFLAAVLLFKLKFGLAKTLAVSAGAGLALSFLPL
;
A
#
# COMPACT_ATOMS: atom_id res chain seq x y z
N MET A 1 13.57 41.22 9.38
CA MET A 1 13.26 39.85 9.88
C MET A 1 14.35 38.92 9.35
N THR A 2 15.10 38.29 10.22
CA THR A 2 16.04 37.23 9.81
C THR A 2 15.27 36.13 9.13
N PRO A 3 15.69 35.61 7.95
CA PRO A 3 15.01 34.51 7.31
C PRO A 3 14.98 33.31 8.29
N PRO A 4 13.87 32.59 8.36
CA PRO A 4 13.78 31.43 9.25
C PRO A 4 14.91 30.44 8.93
N ALA A 5 15.59 29.96 9.97
CA ALA A 5 16.72 29.04 9.82
C ALA A 5 16.25 27.72 9.20
N PHE A 6 17.07 27.12 8.34
CA PHE A 6 16.80 25.79 7.78
C PHE A 6 16.66 24.77 8.94
N PRO A 7 15.66 23.85 8.92
CA PRO A 7 15.39 22.97 10.05
C PRO A 7 16.61 22.10 10.38
N SER A 8 16.91 21.98 11.67
CA SER A 8 17.95 21.07 12.13
C SER A 8 17.56 19.61 11.89
N PHE A 9 18.55 18.73 11.81
CA PHE A 9 18.27 17.29 11.63
C PHE A 9 17.43 16.72 12.79
N ALA A 10 17.67 17.15 14.04
CA ALA A 10 16.89 16.73 15.20
C ALA A 10 15.44 17.20 15.15
N GLU A 11 15.19 18.40 14.65
CA GLU A 11 13.83 18.90 14.41
C GLU A 11 13.13 18.10 13.32
N ALA A 12 13.81 17.84 12.21
CA ALA A 12 13.29 17.00 11.13
C ALA A 12 12.91 15.59 11.61
N LEU A 13 13.75 14.95 12.45
CA LEU A 13 13.44 13.64 13.03
C LEU A 13 12.11 13.65 13.82
N ARG A 14 11.87 14.68 14.65
CA ARG A 14 10.61 14.78 15.41
C ARG A 14 9.41 14.91 14.50
N VAL A 15 9.52 15.67 13.42
CA VAL A 15 8.43 15.86 12.45
C VAL A 15 8.18 14.58 11.66
N TRP A 16 9.22 13.90 11.19
CA TRP A 16 9.07 12.61 10.50
C TRP A 16 8.48 11.53 11.39
N LEU A 17 8.87 11.46 12.66
CA LEU A 17 8.27 10.55 13.64
C LEU A 17 6.78 10.88 13.84
N ARG A 18 6.43 12.16 13.99
CA ARG A 18 5.03 12.62 14.12
C ARG A 18 4.21 12.23 12.89
N ILE A 19 4.76 12.44 11.68
CA ILE A 19 4.12 12.02 10.42
C ILE A 19 3.89 10.51 10.45
N GLY A 20 4.90 9.70 10.79
CA GLY A 20 4.76 8.24 10.87
C GLY A 20 3.67 7.79 11.83
N LEU A 21 3.60 8.40 13.03
CA LEU A 21 2.60 8.08 14.05
C LEU A 21 1.17 8.52 13.67
N LEU A 22 1.02 9.59 12.88
CA LEU A 22 -0.29 10.12 12.46
C LEU A 22 -0.76 9.61 11.09
N SER A 23 0.03 8.79 10.41
CA SER A 23 -0.22 8.31 9.06
C SER A 23 -1.18 7.11 9.06
N PHE A 24 -2.48 7.36 9.19
CA PHE A 24 -3.54 6.35 9.09
C PHE A 24 -4.36 6.54 7.80
N GLY A 25 -5.07 5.49 7.36
CA GLY A 25 -6.12 5.61 6.35
C GLY A 25 -5.66 5.58 4.91
N GLY A 26 -4.54 4.93 4.62
CA GLY A 26 -4.05 4.71 3.25
C GLY A 26 -3.27 5.87 2.63
N PRO A 27 -2.73 5.70 1.39
CA PRO A 27 -1.75 6.63 0.82
C PRO A 27 -2.22 8.08 0.73
N ALA A 28 -3.47 8.31 0.33
CA ALA A 28 -3.98 9.68 0.17
C ALA A 28 -4.05 10.46 1.50
N ALA A 29 -4.45 9.79 2.58
CA ALA A 29 -4.49 10.41 3.91
C ALA A 29 -3.08 10.65 4.45
N GLN A 30 -2.16 9.73 4.23
CA GLN A 30 -0.75 9.84 4.62
C GLN A 30 -0.03 10.98 3.90
N ILE A 31 -0.26 11.11 2.59
CA ILE A 31 0.26 12.23 1.78
C ILE A 31 -0.34 13.56 2.27
N ALA A 32 -1.62 13.59 2.63
CA ALA A 32 -2.26 14.80 3.17
C ALA A 32 -1.68 15.20 4.54
N VAL A 33 -1.38 14.24 5.43
CA VAL A 33 -0.67 14.50 6.70
C VAL A 33 0.71 15.08 6.43
N MET A 34 1.47 14.49 5.50
CA MET A 34 2.79 14.98 5.11
C MET A 34 2.72 16.41 4.56
N HIS A 35 1.79 16.64 3.63
CA HIS A 35 1.57 17.96 3.03
C HIS A 35 1.30 19.01 4.09
N ARG A 36 0.34 18.75 4.99
CA ARG A 36 0.03 19.67 6.09
C ARG A 36 1.25 19.97 6.95
N GLU A 37 2.01 18.94 7.37
CA GLU A 37 3.15 19.10 8.28
C GLU A 37 4.32 19.85 7.64
N VAL A 38 4.67 19.58 6.37
CA VAL A 38 5.88 20.15 5.75
C VAL A 38 5.61 21.33 4.82
N VAL A 39 4.37 21.47 4.28
CA VAL A 39 4.00 22.57 3.39
C VAL A 39 3.21 23.63 4.13
N GLU A 40 2.07 23.27 4.76
CA GLU A 40 1.13 24.23 5.34
C GLU A 40 1.61 24.77 6.69
N ASP A 41 1.99 23.88 7.63
CA ASP A 41 2.30 24.30 9.00
C ASP A 41 3.72 24.86 9.15
N ARG A 42 4.70 24.29 8.40
CA ARG A 42 6.14 24.63 8.58
C ARG A 42 6.75 25.37 7.42
N HIS A 43 6.13 25.40 6.27
CA HIS A 43 6.68 25.99 5.05
C HIS A 43 8.10 25.51 4.71
N TRP A 44 8.40 24.24 5.02
CA TRP A 44 9.70 23.65 4.69
C TRP A 44 9.85 23.40 3.19
N VAL A 45 8.76 22.99 2.55
CA VAL A 45 8.69 22.63 1.12
C VAL A 45 7.54 23.41 0.49
N SER A 46 7.71 23.94 -0.71
CA SER A 46 6.62 24.57 -1.45
C SER A 46 5.62 23.53 -1.98
N ASP A 47 4.37 23.94 -2.18
CA ASP A 47 3.34 23.09 -2.77
C ASP A 47 3.77 22.54 -4.14
N ALA A 48 4.39 23.39 -4.97
CA ALA A 48 4.91 23.00 -6.28
C ALA A 48 5.97 21.89 -6.19
N ARG A 49 6.93 22.01 -5.27
CA ARG A 49 7.98 21.02 -5.08
C ARG A 49 7.44 19.74 -4.46
N PHE A 50 6.49 19.84 -3.54
CA PHE A 50 5.82 18.68 -2.95
C PHE A 50 5.07 17.87 -4.01
N LEU A 51 4.29 18.54 -4.88
CA LEU A 51 3.58 17.87 -5.98
C LEU A 51 4.54 17.29 -7.03
N HIS A 52 5.65 17.99 -7.32
CA HIS A 52 6.70 17.44 -8.19
C HIS A 52 7.32 16.16 -7.61
N ALA A 53 7.67 16.19 -6.31
CA ALA A 53 8.17 15.03 -5.58
C ALA A 53 7.18 13.85 -5.59
N LEU A 54 5.90 14.14 -5.34
CA LEU A 54 4.83 13.14 -5.36
C LEU A 54 4.69 12.51 -6.74
N ASN A 55 4.67 13.33 -7.80
CA ASN A 55 4.59 12.84 -9.17
C ASN A 55 5.76 11.90 -9.50
N PHE A 56 6.96 12.22 -9.04
CA PHE A 56 8.11 11.32 -9.21
C PHE A 56 7.93 10.00 -8.46
N CYS A 57 7.54 10.03 -7.20
CA CYS A 57 7.33 8.81 -6.41
C CYS A 57 6.24 7.90 -7.02
N MET A 58 5.21 8.50 -7.63
CA MET A 58 4.18 7.73 -8.33
C MET A 58 4.67 7.02 -9.61
N LEU A 59 5.83 7.40 -10.16
CA LEU A 59 6.47 6.72 -11.30
C LEU A 59 7.24 5.47 -10.87
N LEU A 60 7.55 5.34 -9.58
CA LEU A 60 8.36 4.26 -9.05
C LEU A 60 7.48 3.11 -8.51
N PRO A 61 7.93 1.85 -8.61
CA PRO A 61 7.23 0.77 -7.94
C PRO A 61 7.39 0.88 -6.42
N GLY A 62 6.31 0.60 -5.68
CA GLY A 62 6.31 0.59 -4.22
C GLY A 62 5.34 1.60 -3.58
N PRO A 63 5.32 1.71 -2.24
CA PRO A 63 4.44 2.61 -1.49
C PRO A 63 4.87 4.08 -1.64
N GLU A 64 4.13 4.83 -2.46
CA GLU A 64 4.42 6.22 -2.83
C GLU A 64 4.58 7.17 -1.64
N ALA A 65 3.82 6.98 -0.56
CA ALA A 65 3.90 7.84 0.63
C ALA A 65 5.25 7.67 1.37
N GLN A 66 5.73 6.44 1.50
CA GLN A 66 7.05 6.16 2.08
C GLN A 66 8.18 6.70 1.20
N GLN A 67 8.06 6.53 -0.11
CA GLN A 67 9.02 7.05 -1.08
C GLN A 67 9.06 8.58 -1.05
N LEU A 68 7.90 9.24 -0.93
CA LEU A 68 7.81 10.69 -0.78
C LEU A 68 8.50 11.18 0.49
N ALA A 69 8.27 10.51 1.64
CA ALA A 69 8.98 10.83 2.88
C ALA A 69 10.50 10.70 2.71
N THR A 70 10.96 9.60 2.08
CA THR A 70 12.38 9.36 1.80
C THR A 70 12.97 10.43 0.89
N TYR A 71 12.27 10.81 -0.18
CA TYR A 71 12.73 11.81 -1.14
C TYR A 71 12.82 13.20 -0.52
N LEU A 72 11.77 13.64 0.18
CA LEU A 72 11.77 14.94 0.87
C LEU A 72 12.82 14.99 1.97
N GLY A 73 12.97 13.92 2.75
CA GLY A 73 14.02 13.80 3.75
C GLY A 73 15.43 13.90 3.12
N TRP A 74 15.63 13.29 1.95
CA TRP A 74 16.88 13.40 1.20
C TRP A 74 17.14 14.81 0.68
N LEU A 75 16.16 15.48 0.13
CA LEU A 75 16.31 16.87 -0.31
C LEU A 75 16.72 17.80 0.83
N MET A 76 16.21 17.53 2.05
CA MET A 76 16.49 18.35 3.23
C MET A 76 17.87 18.05 3.84
N HIS A 77 18.21 16.79 4.08
CA HIS A 77 19.39 16.39 4.87
C HIS A 77 20.23 15.27 4.23
N GLY A 78 20.18 15.13 2.89
CA GLY A 78 20.93 14.10 2.18
C GLY A 78 20.50 12.67 2.53
N VAL A 79 21.40 11.71 2.35
CA VAL A 79 21.11 10.28 2.57
C VAL A 79 20.61 9.99 3.99
N LYS A 80 21.21 10.63 5.01
CA LYS A 80 20.77 10.46 6.41
C LYS A 80 19.32 10.92 6.61
N GLY A 81 18.96 12.05 5.99
CA GLY A 81 17.58 12.57 6.04
C GLY A 81 16.59 11.64 5.36
N GLY A 82 16.92 11.13 4.17
CA GLY A 82 16.07 10.19 3.44
C GLY A 82 15.86 8.88 4.18
N LEU A 83 16.93 8.27 4.72
CA LEU A 83 16.84 7.07 5.53
C LEU A 83 15.99 7.29 6.78
N ALA A 84 16.26 8.38 7.51
CA ALA A 84 15.54 8.69 8.73
C ALA A 84 14.04 8.92 8.47
N ALA A 85 13.68 9.72 7.47
CA ALA A 85 12.30 10.02 7.13
C ALA A 85 11.55 8.75 6.70
N GLY A 86 12.13 7.94 5.81
CA GLY A 86 11.51 6.71 5.34
C GLY A 86 11.37 5.66 6.43
N LEU A 87 12.39 5.47 7.29
CA LEU A 87 12.32 4.52 8.40
C LEU A 87 11.33 4.97 9.47
N LEU A 88 11.31 6.24 9.86
CA LEU A 88 10.37 6.77 10.85
C LEU A 88 8.91 6.75 10.34
N PHE A 89 8.71 6.71 9.02
CA PHE A 89 7.39 6.49 8.43
C PHE A 89 6.92 5.03 8.52
N ILE A 90 7.85 4.05 8.50
CA ILE A 90 7.54 2.61 8.51
C ILE A 90 7.52 2.05 9.93
N VAL A 91 8.55 2.33 10.74
CA VAL A 91 8.84 1.62 12.00
C VAL A 91 7.71 1.67 13.02
N PRO A 92 7.02 2.81 13.26
CA PRO A 92 5.90 2.83 14.20
C PRO A 92 4.80 1.84 13.82
N GLY A 93 4.42 1.82 12.54
CA GLY A 93 3.41 0.90 12.04
C GLY A 93 3.88 -0.55 12.04
N ALA A 94 5.12 -0.80 11.66
CA ALA A 94 5.70 -2.13 11.67
C ALA A 94 5.75 -2.73 13.08
N ALA A 95 6.07 -1.93 14.10
CA ALA A 95 6.06 -2.38 15.47
C ALA A 95 4.64 -2.75 15.96
N VAL A 96 3.64 -1.91 15.63
CA VAL A 96 2.23 -2.19 15.96
C VAL A 96 1.75 -3.43 15.22
N MET A 97 2.03 -3.54 13.91
CA MET A 97 1.63 -4.69 13.11
C MET A 97 2.26 -5.98 13.62
N LEU A 98 3.54 -5.96 14.02
CA LEU A 98 4.21 -7.13 14.61
C LEU A 98 3.53 -7.57 15.89
N ALA A 99 3.24 -6.62 16.81
CA ALA A 99 2.54 -6.92 18.06
C ALA A 99 1.15 -7.52 17.79
N LEU A 100 0.38 -6.93 16.88
CA LEU A 100 -0.94 -7.43 16.50
C LEU A 100 -0.87 -8.80 15.81
N SER A 101 0.18 -9.06 15.01
CA SER A 101 0.40 -10.37 14.38
C SER A 101 0.68 -11.45 15.44
N ILE A 102 1.47 -11.15 16.45
CA ILE A 102 1.74 -12.06 17.58
C ILE A 102 0.43 -12.35 18.34
N ILE A 103 -0.33 -11.30 18.68
CA ILE A 103 -1.63 -11.45 19.38
C ILE A 103 -2.57 -12.31 18.54
N TYR A 104 -2.66 -12.04 17.24
CA TYR A 104 -3.52 -12.81 16.35
C TYR A 104 -3.13 -14.29 16.29
N ALA A 105 -1.84 -14.58 16.13
CA ALA A 105 -1.36 -15.95 15.99
C ALA A 105 -1.44 -16.76 17.30
N THR A 106 -1.32 -16.10 18.46
CA THR A 106 -1.32 -16.78 19.75
C THR A 106 -2.68 -16.81 20.44
N LEU A 107 -3.53 -15.81 20.21
CA LEU A 107 -4.82 -15.62 20.90
C LEU A 107 -6.02 -15.57 19.92
N GLY A 108 -5.81 -15.74 18.61
CA GLY A 108 -6.86 -15.59 17.61
C GLY A 108 -8.01 -16.58 17.74
N GLU A 109 -7.78 -17.75 18.36
CA GLU A 109 -8.80 -18.77 18.60
C GLU A 109 -9.60 -18.53 19.91
N VAL A 110 -9.17 -17.57 20.74
CA VAL A 110 -9.95 -17.20 21.94
C VAL A 110 -11.29 -16.61 21.49
N PRO A 111 -12.44 -17.09 21.97
CA PRO A 111 -13.77 -16.72 21.47
C PRO A 111 -14.00 -15.21 21.38
N VAL A 112 -13.58 -14.45 22.37
CA VAL A 112 -13.67 -12.98 22.40
C VAL A 112 -12.84 -12.34 21.26
N VAL A 113 -11.62 -12.82 21.06
CA VAL A 113 -10.72 -12.32 20.01
C VAL A 113 -11.26 -12.70 18.64
N ALA A 114 -11.71 -13.94 18.44
CA ALA A 114 -12.32 -14.39 17.19
C ALA A 114 -13.56 -13.55 16.83
N ALA A 115 -14.41 -13.23 17.81
CA ALA A 115 -15.60 -12.40 17.61
C ALA A 115 -15.26 -10.96 17.21
N LEU A 116 -14.24 -10.35 17.81
CA LEU A 116 -13.73 -9.03 17.42
C LEU A 116 -13.22 -9.05 15.98
N PHE A 117 -12.43 -10.07 15.62
CA PHE A 117 -11.92 -10.21 14.25
C PHE A 117 -13.03 -10.51 13.24
N PHE A 118 -14.10 -11.20 13.62
CA PHE A 118 -15.25 -11.41 12.75
C PHE A 118 -15.91 -10.08 12.36
N GLY A 119 -16.14 -9.19 13.33
CA GLY A 119 -16.65 -7.85 13.06
C GLY A 119 -15.70 -7.02 12.18
N LEU A 120 -14.39 -7.10 12.44
CA LEU A 120 -13.37 -6.43 11.62
C LEU A 120 -13.39 -6.92 10.17
N LYS A 121 -13.44 -8.22 9.91
CA LYS A 121 -13.49 -8.81 8.55
C LYS A 121 -14.66 -8.27 7.74
N CYS A 122 -15.85 -8.20 8.34
CA CYS A 122 -17.04 -7.67 7.69
C CYS A 122 -16.89 -6.17 7.34
N ALA A 123 -16.29 -5.39 8.22
CA ALA A 123 -16.00 -3.97 7.95
C ALA A 123 -14.96 -3.79 6.86
N VAL A 124 -13.90 -4.61 6.84
CA VAL A 124 -12.84 -4.56 5.83
C VAL A 124 -13.38 -4.80 4.43
N LEU A 125 -14.33 -5.70 4.25
CA LEU A 125 -15.01 -5.88 2.97
C LEU A 125 -15.59 -4.56 2.44
N VAL A 126 -16.26 -3.80 3.32
CA VAL A 126 -16.85 -2.51 2.97
C VAL A 126 -15.78 -1.45 2.68
N LEU A 127 -14.65 -1.49 3.40
CA LEU A 127 -13.51 -0.60 3.14
C LEU A 127 -12.85 -0.87 1.79
N VAL A 128 -12.74 -2.13 1.37
CA VAL A 128 -12.25 -2.47 0.03
C VAL A 128 -13.19 -1.93 -1.05
N VAL A 129 -14.51 -2.03 -0.84
CA VAL A 129 -15.51 -1.44 -1.76
C VAL A 129 -15.39 0.09 -1.77
N GLU A 130 -15.20 0.73 -0.63
CA GLU A 130 -14.99 2.19 -0.55
C GLU A 130 -13.71 2.61 -1.30
N ALA A 131 -12.61 1.86 -1.11
CA ALA A 131 -11.37 2.09 -1.84
C ALA A 131 -11.56 1.93 -3.36
N LEU A 132 -12.29 0.88 -3.80
CA LEU A 132 -12.67 0.69 -5.19
C LEU A 132 -13.39 1.91 -5.75
N LEU A 133 -14.43 2.39 -5.08
CA LEU A 133 -15.22 3.55 -5.52
C LEU A 133 -14.37 4.83 -5.57
N ARG A 134 -13.50 5.03 -4.58
CA ARG A 134 -12.59 6.17 -4.51
C ARG A 134 -11.59 6.19 -5.66
N VAL A 135 -10.95 5.04 -5.96
CA VAL A 135 -9.98 4.92 -7.05
C VAL A 135 -10.69 5.01 -8.40
N ALA A 136 -11.84 4.35 -8.58
CA ALA A 136 -12.63 4.41 -9.81
C ALA A 136 -13.03 5.84 -10.17
N LYS A 137 -13.52 6.62 -9.20
CA LYS A 137 -13.90 8.04 -9.41
C LYS A 137 -12.72 8.90 -9.88
N ARG A 138 -11.49 8.58 -9.49
CA ARG A 138 -10.30 9.34 -9.88
C ARG A 138 -9.71 8.85 -11.21
N ALA A 139 -9.69 7.53 -11.45
CA ALA A 139 -8.99 6.90 -12.56
C ALA A 139 -9.86 6.75 -13.82
N LEU A 140 -11.16 6.49 -13.67
CA LEU A 140 -12.04 6.14 -14.78
C LEU A 140 -12.73 7.37 -15.41
N LYS A 141 -11.93 8.19 -16.09
CA LYS A 141 -12.43 9.36 -16.82
C LYS A 141 -12.42 9.03 -18.33
N GLY A 142 -13.59 8.76 -18.89
CA GLY A 142 -13.77 8.40 -20.29
C GLY A 142 -13.89 6.89 -20.54
N ALA A 143 -14.20 6.50 -21.77
CA ALA A 143 -14.51 5.11 -22.13
C ALA A 143 -13.30 4.17 -22.04
N THR A 144 -12.12 4.61 -22.51
CA THR A 144 -10.92 3.76 -22.55
C THR A 144 -10.47 3.28 -21.16
N PRO A 145 -10.38 4.13 -20.11
CA PRO A 145 -10.09 3.65 -18.76
C PRO A 145 -11.12 2.65 -18.23
N TRP A 146 -12.42 2.83 -18.52
CA TRP A 146 -13.46 1.87 -18.14
C TRP A 146 -13.30 0.52 -18.83
N LEU A 147 -13.02 0.52 -20.13
CA LEU A 147 -12.78 -0.73 -20.89
C LEU A 147 -11.55 -1.46 -20.35
N LEU A 148 -10.48 -0.73 -20.04
CA LEU A 148 -9.27 -1.33 -19.47
C LEU A 148 -9.50 -1.90 -18.07
N ALA A 149 -10.26 -1.21 -17.23
CA ALA A 149 -10.66 -1.73 -15.90
C ALA A 149 -11.51 -2.99 -16.01
N ALA A 150 -12.50 -3.01 -16.91
CA ALA A 150 -13.34 -4.18 -17.15
C ALA A 150 -12.51 -5.36 -17.73
N ALA A 151 -11.60 -5.10 -18.66
CA ALA A 151 -10.71 -6.12 -19.22
C ALA A 151 -9.78 -6.69 -18.13
N ALA A 152 -9.22 -5.86 -17.26
CA ALA A 152 -8.40 -6.28 -16.14
C ALA A 152 -9.18 -7.13 -15.13
N PHE A 153 -10.41 -6.72 -14.80
CA PHE A 153 -11.31 -7.50 -13.96
C PHE A 153 -11.59 -8.89 -14.55
N LEU A 154 -12.01 -8.95 -15.81
CA LEU A 154 -12.30 -10.22 -16.48
C LEU A 154 -11.07 -11.12 -16.62
N ALA A 155 -9.91 -10.53 -16.92
CA ALA A 155 -8.64 -11.25 -17.03
C ALA A 155 -8.30 -11.97 -15.71
N LEU A 156 -8.52 -11.32 -14.57
CA LEU A 156 -8.25 -11.88 -13.25
C LEU A 156 -9.38 -12.80 -12.77
N ALA A 157 -10.63 -12.33 -12.81
CA ALA A 157 -11.76 -13.01 -12.20
C ALA A 157 -12.23 -14.24 -12.99
N VAL A 158 -12.02 -14.25 -14.30
CA VAL A 158 -12.54 -15.32 -15.19
C VAL A 158 -11.41 -16.14 -15.83
N PHE A 159 -10.35 -15.48 -16.26
CA PHE A 159 -9.28 -16.17 -17.00
C PHE A 159 -8.03 -16.46 -16.16
N ALA A 160 -8.06 -16.16 -14.86
CA ALA A 160 -6.94 -16.37 -13.93
C ALA A 160 -5.58 -15.88 -14.47
N VAL A 161 -5.57 -14.81 -15.27
CA VAL A 161 -4.33 -14.21 -15.81
C VAL A 161 -3.50 -13.69 -14.66
N PRO A 162 -2.20 -14.07 -14.54
CA PRO A 162 -1.38 -13.58 -13.45
C PRO A 162 -1.28 -12.05 -13.43
N PHE A 163 -1.45 -11.45 -12.27
CA PHE A 163 -1.48 -9.99 -12.05
C PHE A 163 -0.34 -9.23 -12.75
N PRO A 164 0.94 -9.69 -12.76
CA PRO A 164 2.00 -8.97 -13.45
C PRO A 164 1.75 -8.74 -14.94
N PHE A 165 1.12 -9.71 -15.63
CA PHE A 165 0.78 -9.55 -17.05
C PHE A 165 -0.32 -8.53 -17.27
N VAL A 166 -1.30 -8.45 -16.36
CA VAL A 166 -2.36 -7.41 -16.41
C VAL A 166 -1.74 -6.02 -16.26
N VAL A 167 -0.81 -5.85 -15.30
CA VAL A 167 -0.09 -4.58 -15.08
C VAL A 167 0.77 -4.22 -16.29
N LEU A 168 1.56 -5.16 -16.82
CA LEU A 168 2.42 -4.93 -17.99
C LEU A 168 1.61 -4.59 -19.24
N GLY A 169 0.48 -5.29 -19.46
CA GLY A 169 -0.44 -5.01 -20.56
C GLY A 169 -1.06 -3.61 -20.44
N ALA A 170 -1.50 -3.23 -19.25
CA ALA A 170 -2.05 -1.90 -18.99
C ALA A 170 -1.01 -0.79 -19.17
N LEU A 171 0.23 -1.03 -18.72
CA LEU A 171 1.35 -0.13 -18.94
C LEU A 171 1.66 0.06 -20.42
N ALA A 172 1.70 -1.04 -21.19
CA ALA A 172 1.94 -0.99 -22.63
C ALA A 172 0.83 -0.24 -23.40
N ILE A 173 -0.44 -0.49 -23.05
CA ILE A 173 -1.60 0.20 -23.66
C ILE A 173 -1.55 1.70 -23.34
N GLY A 174 -1.32 2.07 -22.10
CA GLY A 174 -1.23 3.48 -21.68
C GLY A 174 -0.04 4.20 -22.31
N TYR A 175 1.09 3.53 -22.49
CA TYR A 175 2.28 4.05 -23.17
C TYR A 175 2.04 4.29 -24.68
N ALA A 176 1.34 3.36 -25.33
CA ALA A 176 1.04 3.43 -26.76
C ALA A 176 -0.04 4.49 -27.07
N ALA A 177 -1.01 4.70 -26.18
CA ALA A 177 -2.14 5.59 -26.40
C ALA A 177 -2.30 6.64 -25.27
N PRO A 178 -1.31 7.50 -24.98
CA PRO A 178 -1.34 8.42 -23.84
C PRO A 178 -2.52 9.40 -23.90
N GLY A 179 -2.95 9.81 -25.10
CA GLY A 179 -4.10 10.71 -25.29
C GLY A 179 -5.44 10.12 -24.80
N ALA A 180 -5.58 8.80 -24.83
CA ALA A 180 -6.79 8.13 -24.35
C ALA A 180 -6.94 8.17 -22.79
N PHE A 181 -5.89 8.54 -22.08
CA PHE A 181 -5.79 8.63 -20.64
C PHE A 181 -5.55 10.06 -20.12
N ALA A 182 -5.65 11.08 -20.98
CA ALA A 182 -5.27 12.47 -20.70
C ALA A 182 -6.13 13.19 -19.64
N GLY A 183 -7.14 12.55 -19.06
CA GLY A 183 -8.06 13.16 -18.06
C GLY A 183 -7.64 13.10 -16.61
N GLY A 184 -6.49 12.54 -16.26
CA GLY A 184 -6.07 12.19 -14.88
C GLY A 184 -4.95 13.04 -14.27
N GLY A 185 -4.74 14.28 -14.70
CA GLY A 185 -3.71 15.15 -14.12
C GLY A 185 -4.00 15.58 -12.68
N HIS A 186 -2.99 15.49 -11.80
CA HIS A 186 -3.02 16.16 -10.49
C HIS A 186 -3.00 17.65 -10.73
N GLY A 187 -3.72 18.41 -9.87
CA GLY A 187 -3.94 19.85 -10.04
C GLY A 187 -2.65 20.64 -10.24
N THR A 188 -2.77 21.76 -10.94
CA THR A 188 -1.70 22.76 -11.08
C THR A 188 -1.37 23.33 -9.70
N ALA A 189 -0.10 23.31 -9.34
CA ALA A 189 0.40 23.91 -8.10
C ALA A 189 -0.02 25.38 -8.02
N LYS A 190 -0.56 25.79 -6.87
CA LYS A 190 -0.80 27.20 -6.58
C LYS A 190 0.55 27.86 -6.30
N ALA A 191 0.79 29.04 -6.84
CA ALA A 191 1.91 29.87 -6.46
C ALA A 191 1.76 30.21 -4.95
N GLY A 192 2.57 29.57 -4.12
CA GLY A 192 2.62 29.79 -2.67
C GLY A 192 3.83 30.63 -2.26
N PRO A 193 3.94 31.01 -0.97
CA PRO A 193 5.10 31.69 -0.46
C PRO A 193 6.37 30.84 -0.64
N PRO A 194 7.56 31.47 -0.78
CA PRO A 194 8.81 30.75 -0.90
C PRO A 194 9.07 29.90 0.34
N ALA A 195 9.34 28.60 0.12
CA ALA A 195 9.63 27.66 1.19
C ALA A 195 11.14 27.61 1.49
N LEU A 196 11.49 27.12 2.69
CA LEU A 196 12.89 27.07 3.16
C LEU A 196 13.79 26.24 2.24
N LEU A 197 13.28 25.08 1.76
CA LEU A 197 14.03 24.19 0.86
C LEU A 197 14.26 24.85 -0.51
N ASP A 198 13.27 25.56 -1.05
CA ASP A 198 13.38 26.26 -2.33
C ASP A 198 14.41 27.38 -2.25
N ALA A 199 14.40 28.15 -1.14
CA ALA A 199 15.41 29.17 -0.87
C ALA A 199 16.81 28.57 -0.72
N ALA A 200 16.95 27.45 -0.03
CA ALA A 200 18.22 26.76 0.13
C ALA A 200 18.78 26.21 -1.19
N ILE A 201 17.92 25.67 -2.06
CA ILE A 201 18.33 25.18 -3.40
C ILE A 201 18.68 26.38 -4.31
N ALA A 202 17.93 27.48 -4.24
CA ALA A 202 18.24 28.68 -5.01
C ALA A 202 19.57 29.33 -4.59
N ALA A 203 19.89 29.30 -3.28
CA ALA A 203 21.17 29.78 -2.75
C ALA A 203 22.37 28.88 -3.12
N GLU A 204 22.11 27.57 -3.31
CA GLU A 204 23.11 26.56 -3.64
C GLU A 204 22.69 25.74 -4.86
N PRO A 205 22.81 26.22 -6.11
CA PRO A 205 22.37 25.50 -7.30
C PRO A 205 22.98 24.10 -7.47
N ASP A 206 24.23 23.94 -7.02
CA ASP A 206 24.98 22.67 -7.10
C ASP A 206 24.66 21.69 -5.93
N ARG A 207 23.77 22.05 -5.02
CA ARG A 207 23.45 21.24 -3.84
C ARG A 207 23.06 19.81 -4.21
N ILE A 208 22.15 19.64 -5.15
CA ILE A 208 21.68 18.32 -5.62
C ILE A 208 22.81 17.56 -6.32
N ALA A 209 23.60 18.22 -7.15
CA ALA A 209 24.75 17.61 -7.82
C ALA A 209 25.81 17.10 -6.82
N ARG A 210 26.08 17.86 -5.76
CA ARG A 210 26.99 17.46 -4.67
C ARG A 210 26.47 16.27 -3.85
N MET A 211 25.16 16.15 -3.68
CA MET A 211 24.54 15.03 -2.95
C MET A 211 24.42 13.76 -3.80
N ALA A 212 24.45 13.86 -5.12
CA ALA A 212 24.21 12.74 -6.05
C ALA A 212 25.17 11.55 -5.88
N PRO A 213 26.50 11.71 -5.68
CA PRO A 213 27.39 10.55 -5.51
C PRO A 213 27.07 9.74 -4.25
N ALA A 214 26.76 10.41 -3.14
CA ALA A 214 26.35 9.73 -1.90
C ALA A 214 25.02 9.03 -2.05
N ALA A 215 24.03 9.64 -2.73
CA ALA A 215 22.75 9.03 -3.03
C ALA A 215 22.92 7.77 -3.90
N ARG A 216 23.72 7.83 -4.97
CA ARG A 216 24.00 6.65 -5.82
C ARG A 216 24.63 5.50 -5.02
N ARG A 217 25.61 5.79 -4.16
CA ARG A 217 26.20 4.77 -3.28
C ARG A 217 25.17 4.16 -2.35
N ALA A 218 24.33 4.99 -1.70
CA ALA A 218 23.25 4.52 -0.84
C ALA A 218 22.23 3.66 -1.60
N GLY A 219 21.89 4.05 -2.83
CA GLY A 219 21.01 3.26 -3.70
C GLY A 219 21.61 1.91 -4.08
N LEU A 220 22.90 1.85 -4.44
CA LEU A 220 23.59 0.58 -4.74
C LEU A 220 23.69 -0.32 -3.50
N VAL A 221 23.98 0.25 -2.32
CA VAL A 221 23.94 -0.48 -1.05
C VAL A 221 22.52 -0.98 -0.77
N GLY A 222 21.49 -0.15 -1.02
CA GLY A 222 20.09 -0.55 -0.90
C GLY A 222 19.73 -1.73 -1.80
N LEU A 223 20.21 -1.75 -3.05
CA LEU A 223 20.04 -2.91 -3.95
C LEU A 223 20.75 -4.15 -3.41
N ALA A 224 21.96 -4.03 -2.89
CA ALA A 224 22.68 -5.14 -2.30
C ALA A 224 21.95 -5.69 -1.06
N VAL A 225 21.49 -4.80 -0.16
CA VAL A 225 20.70 -5.16 1.04
C VAL A 225 19.39 -5.84 0.68
N TRP A 226 18.75 -5.42 -0.43
CA TRP A 226 17.54 -6.05 -0.92
C TRP A 226 17.78 -7.43 -1.52
N LEU A 227 18.76 -7.56 -2.42
CA LEU A 227 18.95 -8.78 -3.23
C LEU A 227 19.69 -9.89 -2.49
N TRP A 228 20.53 -9.55 -1.52
CA TRP A 228 21.33 -10.56 -0.82
C TRP A 228 20.48 -11.63 -0.10
N PRO A 229 19.39 -11.30 0.65
CA PRO A 229 18.58 -12.36 1.26
C PRO A 229 17.84 -13.20 0.21
N VAL A 230 17.47 -12.63 -0.93
CA VAL A 230 16.84 -13.36 -2.03
C VAL A 230 17.78 -14.43 -2.58
N VAL A 231 19.05 -14.07 -2.80
CA VAL A 231 20.06 -14.99 -3.31
C VAL A 231 20.47 -16.03 -2.25
N LEU A 232 20.68 -15.58 -1.00
CA LEU A 232 21.11 -16.46 0.09
C LEU A 232 20.06 -17.51 0.45
N LEU A 233 18.79 -17.13 0.45
CA LEU A 233 17.68 -17.99 0.86
C LEU A 233 17.07 -18.77 -0.31
N MET A 234 17.64 -18.68 -1.51
CA MET A 234 17.16 -19.42 -2.69
C MET A 234 17.15 -20.92 -2.41
N GLY A 235 15.96 -21.54 -2.49
CA GLY A 235 15.79 -22.97 -2.18
C GLY A 235 15.66 -23.30 -0.68
N ALA A 236 15.63 -22.32 0.21
CA ALA A 236 15.47 -22.52 1.65
C ALA A 236 13.99 -22.65 2.09
N GLY A 237 13.14 -23.29 1.29
CA GLY A 237 11.73 -23.50 1.61
C GLY A 237 10.98 -22.18 1.82
N VAL A 238 10.20 -22.08 2.91
CA VAL A 238 9.35 -20.91 3.20
C VAL A 238 10.14 -19.59 3.23
N TRP A 239 11.40 -19.62 3.65
CA TRP A 239 12.25 -18.43 3.72
C TRP A 239 12.62 -17.90 2.33
N GLY A 240 12.96 -18.80 1.42
CA GLY A 240 13.22 -18.47 0.01
C GLY A 240 11.95 -17.95 -0.67
N ASP A 241 10.82 -18.58 -0.40
CA ASP A 241 9.52 -18.18 -0.95
C ASP A 241 9.11 -16.78 -0.48
N ILE A 242 9.26 -16.48 0.82
CA ILE A 242 9.01 -15.15 1.37
C ILE A 242 9.91 -14.11 0.70
N ALA A 243 11.23 -14.37 0.66
CA ALA A 243 12.20 -13.44 0.08
C ALA A 243 11.90 -13.17 -1.40
N TRP A 244 11.66 -14.20 -2.20
CA TRP A 244 11.36 -14.11 -3.61
C TRP A 244 10.02 -13.44 -3.90
N PHE A 245 8.96 -13.93 -3.26
CA PHE A 245 7.60 -13.46 -3.52
C PHE A 245 7.44 -11.96 -3.21
N PHE A 246 7.85 -11.52 -2.01
CA PHE A 246 7.72 -10.11 -1.65
C PHE A 246 8.70 -9.20 -2.40
N SER A 247 9.87 -9.71 -2.80
CA SER A 247 10.76 -8.98 -3.72
C SER A 247 10.12 -8.76 -5.10
N LYS A 248 9.46 -9.79 -5.65
CA LYS A 248 8.69 -9.67 -6.89
C LYS A 248 7.57 -8.63 -6.72
N MET A 249 6.87 -8.66 -5.57
CA MET A 249 5.82 -7.68 -5.28
C MET A 249 6.35 -6.24 -5.23
N ALA A 250 7.50 -6.01 -4.62
CA ALA A 250 8.11 -4.69 -4.53
C ALA A 250 8.40 -4.07 -5.92
N VAL A 251 8.63 -4.88 -6.94
CA VAL A 251 8.88 -4.42 -8.32
C VAL A 251 7.59 -4.21 -9.12
N VAL A 252 6.55 -5.00 -8.86
CA VAL A 252 5.29 -4.94 -9.64
C VAL A 252 4.20 -4.11 -8.96
N THR A 253 4.47 -3.51 -7.80
CA THR A 253 3.53 -2.66 -7.07
C THR A 253 3.48 -1.27 -7.70
N PHE A 254 2.52 -1.04 -8.59
CA PHE A 254 2.20 0.26 -9.14
C PHE A 254 0.73 0.60 -8.87
N GLY A 255 0.41 1.89 -8.70
CA GLY A 255 -0.97 2.36 -8.56
C GLY A 255 -1.60 2.15 -7.17
N GLY A 256 -0.77 1.96 -6.12
CA GLY A 256 -1.20 1.89 -4.74
C GLY A 256 -1.29 0.48 -4.15
N ALA A 257 -1.33 0.41 -2.82
CA ALA A 257 -1.25 -0.85 -2.08
C ALA A 257 -2.38 -1.84 -2.40
N TYR A 258 -3.61 -1.37 -2.61
CA TYR A 258 -4.76 -2.26 -2.86
C TYR A 258 -4.61 -3.11 -4.12
N ALA A 259 -3.92 -2.62 -5.16
CA ALA A 259 -3.70 -3.38 -6.38
C ALA A 259 -2.87 -4.63 -6.12
N VAL A 260 -1.78 -4.48 -5.38
CA VAL A 260 -0.90 -5.61 -5.07
C VAL A 260 -1.53 -6.56 -4.07
N LEU A 261 -2.38 -6.05 -3.16
CA LEU A 261 -3.05 -6.86 -2.15
C LEU A 261 -3.99 -7.91 -2.74
N ALA A 262 -4.63 -7.65 -3.88
CA ALA A 262 -5.42 -8.64 -4.58
C ALA A 262 -4.58 -9.85 -4.99
N TYR A 263 -3.43 -9.59 -5.58
CA TYR A 263 -2.51 -10.65 -6.00
C TYR A 263 -1.87 -11.37 -4.80
N VAL A 264 -1.46 -10.62 -3.78
CA VAL A 264 -0.90 -11.20 -2.56
C VAL A 264 -1.95 -12.09 -1.86
N ALA A 265 -3.20 -11.66 -1.77
CA ALA A 265 -4.26 -12.45 -1.18
C ALA A 265 -4.45 -13.78 -1.91
N GLN A 266 -4.51 -13.75 -3.22
CA GLN A 266 -4.65 -14.95 -4.03
C GLN A 266 -3.45 -15.89 -3.89
N GLU A 267 -2.23 -15.39 -4.10
CA GLU A 267 -1.02 -16.22 -4.04
C GLU A 267 -0.76 -16.78 -2.64
N ALA A 268 -0.88 -15.95 -1.61
CA ALA A 268 -0.61 -16.36 -0.24
C ALA A 268 -1.64 -17.37 0.29
N VAL A 269 -2.89 -17.30 -0.19
CA VAL A 269 -3.96 -18.21 0.23
C VAL A 269 -3.99 -19.48 -0.64
N GLU A 270 -3.97 -19.33 -1.97
CA GLU A 270 -4.25 -20.43 -2.89
C GLU A 270 -2.97 -21.19 -3.30
N HIS A 271 -1.88 -20.47 -3.57
CA HIS A 271 -0.64 -21.05 -4.04
C HIS A 271 0.29 -21.47 -2.89
N TYR A 272 0.74 -20.50 -2.10
CA TYR A 272 1.66 -20.75 -0.99
C TYR A 272 0.98 -21.35 0.24
N ARG A 273 -0.33 -21.14 0.41
CA ARG A 273 -1.10 -21.58 1.58
C ARG A 273 -0.53 -21.11 2.92
N TRP A 274 0.07 -19.94 2.91
CA TRP A 274 0.63 -19.33 4.13
C TRP A 274 -0.45 -18.88 5.12
N LEU A 275 -1.65 -18.60 4.62
CA LEU A 275 -2.80 -18.20 5.42
C LEU A 275 -4.11 -18.51 4.69
N THR A 276 -5.19 -18.53 5.43
CA THR A 276 -6.55 -18.69 4.91
C THR A 276 -7.11 -17.34 4.45
N ALA A 277 -8.18 -17.36 3.64
CA ALA A 277 -8.86 -16.13 3.24
C ALA A 277 -9.41 -15.31 4.44
N PRO A 278 -10.00 -15.93 5.49
CA PRO A 278 -10.34 -15.20 6.72
C PRO A 278 -9.16 -14.54 7.43
N GLU A 279 -8.00 -15.18 7.45
CA GLU A 279 -6.78 -14.61 8.05
C GLU A 279 -6.24 -13.44 7.23
N MET A 280 -6.29 -13.53 5.89
CA MET A 280 -5.91 -12.42 5.01
C MET A 280 -6.79 -11.19 5.26
N LEU A 281 -8.11 -11.39 5.44
CA LEU A 281 -9.04 -10.31 5.80
C LEU A 281 -8.74 -9.72 7.17
N ALA A 282 -8.40 -10.57 8.15
CA ALA A 282 -7.98 -10.09 9.47
C ALA A 282 -6.72 -9.22 9.36
N GLY A 283 -5.71 -9.67 8.61
CA GLY A 283 -4.49 -8.90 8.35
C GLY A 283 -4.74 -7.55 7.70
N LEU A 284 -5.67 -7.48 6.72
CA LEU A 284 -6.10 -6.22 6.12
C LEU A 284 -6.76 -5.30 7.16
N GLY A 285 -7.64 -5.84 8.01
CA GLY A 285 -8.27 -5.08 9.09
C GLY A 285 -7.25 -4.52 10.07
N LEU A 286 -6.25 -5.31 10.43
CA LEU A 286 -5.15 -4.87 11.27
C LEU A 286 -4.33 -3.75 10.60
N ALA A 287 -4.04 -3.88 9.31
CA ALA A 287 -3.29 -2.87 8.56
C ALA A 287 -4.03 -1.53 8.48
N GLU A 288 -5.36 -1.55 8.36
CA GLU A 288 -6.19 -0.33 8.34
C GLU A 288 -6.26 0.35 9.72
N THR A 289 -6.04 -0.39 10.81
CA THR A 289 -6.01 0.17 12.17
C THR A 289 -4.61 0.59 12.61
N THR A 290 -3.59 0.27 11.81
CA THR A 290 -2.18 0.51 12.13
C THR A 290 -1.70 1.80 11.46
N PRO A 291 -0.86 2.63 12.12
CA PRO A 291 -0.21 3.76 11.46
C PRO A 291 0.78 3.27 10.40
N GLY A 292 1.15 4.15 9.46
CA GLY A 292 2.10 3.81 8.40
C GLY A 292 1.46 3.21 7.15
N PRO A 293 2.28 2.76 6.18
CA PRO A 293 1.78 2.35 4.88
C PRO A 293 0.91 1.09 4.95
N LEU A 294 -0.25 1.10 4.27
CA LEU A 294 -1.19 -0.03 4.22
C LEU A 294 -0.51 -1.36 3.80
N ILE A 295 0.56 -1.27 3.01
CA ILE A 295 1.33 -2.44 2.56
C ILE A 295 1.98 -3.21 3.73
N LEU A 296 1.95 -2.70 4.96
CA LEU A 296 2.36 -3.45 6.16
C LEU A 296 1.53 -4.72 6.40
N VAL A 297 0.41 -4.89 5.74
CA VAL A 297 -0.29 -6.18 5.72
C VAL A 297 0.61 -7.32 5.19
N LEU A 298 1.56 -7.03 4.28
CA LEU A 298 2.54 -8.03 3.81
C LEU A 298 3.38 -8.57 4.97
N GLN A 299 3.69 -7.71 5.94
CA GLN A 299 4.39 -8.09 7.17
C GLN A 299 3.60 -9.13 7.96
N PHE A 300 2.28 -8.98 8.07
CA PHE A 300 1.40 -9.96 8.70
C PHE A 300 1.39 -11.29 7.92
N VAL A 301 1.33 -11.24 6.59
CA VAL A 301 1.40 -12.44 5.75
C VAL A 301 2.73 -13.18 5.96
N GLY A 302 3.86 -12.48 5.91
CA GLY A 302 5.17 -13.07 6.17
C GLY A 302 5.34 -13.57 7.60
N PHE A 303 4.69 -12.88 8.58
CA PHE A 303 4.64 -13.37 9.95
C PHE A 303 3.94 -14.73 10.03
N LEU A 304 2.74 -14.87 9.47
CA LEU A 304 1.99 -16.13 9.51
C LEU A 304 2.71 -17.26 8.76
N ALA A 305 3.34 -16.95 7.62
CA ALA A 305 4.17 -17.91 6.89
C ALA A 305 5.30 -18.48 7.77
N GLY A 306 6.09 -17.61 8.39
CA GLY A 306 7.16 -18.02 9.29
C GLY A 306 6.67 -18.64 10.60
N TYR A 307 5.53 -18.17 11.14
CA TYR A 307 4.92 -18.71 12.36
C TYR A 307 4.51 -20.19 12.18
N ARG A 308 3.95 -20.54 11.06
CA ARG A 308 3.57 -21.94 10.73
C ARG A 308 4.77 -22.86 10.56
N ASP A 309 5.90 -22.30 10.15
CA ASP A 309 7.15 -23.06 10.01
C ASP A 309 7.85 -23.26 11.37
N SER A 310 8.00 -22.21 12.16
CA SER A 310 8.90 -22.22 13.33
C SER A 310 8.33 -21.46 14.55
N GLY A 311 7.01 -21.34 14.68
CA GLY A 311 6.36 -20.68 15.82
C GLY A 311 6.63 -19.16 15.85
N VAL A 312 6.56 -18.55 17.04
CA VAL A 312 6.67 -17.08 17.22
C VAL A 312 8.00 -16.55 16.69
N ALA A 313 9.11 -17.25 16.93
CA ALA A 313 10.43 -16.81 16.45
C ALA A 313 10.47 -16.78 14.92
N GLY A 314 9.93 -17.83 14.27
CA GLY A 314 9.75 -17.86 12.81
C GLY A 314 8.85 -16.75 12.31
N GLY A 315 7.75 -16.47 13.01
CA GLY A 315 6.86 -15.35 12.68
C GLY A 315 7.57 -14.01 12.70
N VAL A 316 8.35 -13.73 13.75
CA VAL A 316 9.15 -12.49 13.85
C VAL A 316 10.18 -12.41 12.70
N ALA A 317 10.90 -13.50 12.43
CA ALA A 317 11.89 -13.53 11.36
C ALA A 317 11.25 -13.33 9.98
N GLY A 318 10.11 -14.02 9.69
CA GLY A 318 9.34 -13.85 8.45
C GLY A 318 8.82 -12.42 8.28
N SER A 319 8.34 -11.82 9.36
CA SER A 319 7.92 -10.42 9.42
C SER A 319 9.06 -9.46 9.04
N LEU A 320 10.23 -9.62 9.65
CA LEU A 320 11.40 -8.76 9.39
C LEU A 320 11.95 -8.97 7.97
N LEU A 321 12.00 -10.21 7.49
CA LEU A 321 12.41 -10.52 6.13
C LEU A 321 11.48 -9.86 5.12
N THR A 322 10.16 -9.96 5.33
CA THR A 322 9.16 -9.32 4.47
C THR A 322 9.31 -7.81 4.45
N LEU A 323 9.49 -7.17 5.61
CA LEU A 323 9.75 -5.73 5.67
C LEU A 323 11.01 -5.35 4.89
N LEU A 324 12.08 -6.10 5.06
CA LEU A 324 13.35 -5.84 4.39
C LEU A 324 13.18 -5.88 2.87
N VAL A 325 12.66 -6.98 2.33
CA VAL A 325 12.55 -7.16 0.87
C VAL A 325 11.45 -6.29 0.23
N THR A 326 10.50 -5.79 1.01
CA THR A 326 9.46 -4.88 0.53
C THR A 326 9.95 -3.43 0.48
N PHE A 327 10.67 -2.98 1.51
CA PHE A 327 11.02 -1.55 1.65
C PHE A 327 12.44 -1.20 1.22
N ALA A 328 13.41 -2.11 1.30
CA ALA A 328 14.78 -1.82 0.84
C ALA A 328 14.84 -1.37 -0.64
N PRO A 329 14.11 -2.00 -1.59
CA PRO A 329 14.05 -1.52 -2.97
C PRO A 329 13.47 -0.10 -3.08
N CYS A 330 12.51 0.28 -2.24
CA CYS A 330 11.93 1.63 -2.27
C CYS A 330 12.97 2.71 -1.96
N PHE A 331 13.83 2.47 -0.96
CA PHE A 331 14.97 3.34 -0.69
C PHE A 331 15.96 3.36 -1.86
N ALA A 332 16.25 2.19 -2.45
CA ALA A 332 17.16 2.10 -3.59
C ALA A 332 16.66 2.90 -4.78
N TRP A 333 15.38 2.76 -5.15
CA TRP A 333 14.78 3.52 -6.25
C TRP A 333 14.86 5.01 -6.02
N ILE A 334 14.54 5.49 -4.82
CA ILE A 334 14.63 6.91 -4.48
C ILE A 334 16.06 7.40 -4.58
N PHE A 335 17.02 6.76 -3.95
CA PHE A 335 18.40 7.24 -3.96
C PHE A 335 19.07 7.16 -5.33
N LEU A 336 18.69 6.20 -6.18
CA LEU A 336 19.19 6.12 -7.55
C LEU A 336 18.50 7.12 -8.47
N GLY A 337 17.20 7.33 -8.30
CA GLY A 337 16.37 8.19 -9.15
C GLY A 337 16.41 9.68 -8.79
N ALA A 338 16.46 10.01 -7.50
CA ALA A 338 16.36 11.37 -6.98
C ALA A 338 17.29 12.41 -7.66
N PRO A 339 18.57 12.10 -7.97
CA PRO A 339 19.45 13.05 -8.65
C PRO A 339 19.01 13.40 -10.08
N PHE A 340 18.13 12.62 -10.69
CA PHE A 340 17.67 12.82 -12.07
C PHE A 340 16.32 13.53 -12.16
N VAL A 341 15.57 13.60 -11.06
CA VAL A 341 14.19 14.13 -11.04
C VAL A 341 14.11 15.55 -11.57
N GLU A 342 15.03 16.41 -11.15
CA GLU A 342 15.08 17.81 -11.57
C GLU A 342 15.39 17.99 -13.08
N ARG A 343 15.86 16.92 -13.75
CA ARG A 343 16.15 16.88 -15.18
C ARG A 343 15.04 16.20 -16.00
N MET A 344 14.10 15.52 -15.33
CA MET A 344 13.01 14.83 -16.02
C MET A 344 11.91 15.81 -16.42
N HIS A 345 11.96 16.20 -17.69
CA HIS A 345 10.87 16.92 -18.32
C HIS A 345 9.65 15.98 -18.47
N GLU A 346 8.47 16.55 -18.45
CA GLU A 346 7.22 15.80 -18.56
C GLU A 346 7.22 14.86 -19.79
N ALA A 347 7.20 13.53 -19.53
CA ALA A 347 7.11 12.52 -20.58
C ALA A 347 5.64 12.07 -20.73
N PRO A 348 4.90 12.53 -21.75
CA PRO A 348 3.47 12.23 -21.90
C PRO A 348 3.18 10.73 -21.99
N ARG A 349 4.06 9.95 -22.62
CA ARG A 349 3.93 8.49 -22.74
C ARG A 349 4.03 7.78 -21.38
N LEU A 350 4.92 8.24 -20.52
CA LEU A 350 5.09 7.68 -19.18
C LEU A 350 3.87 8.01 -18.30
N LYS A 351 3.35 9.24 -18.40
CA LYS A 351 2.09 9.62 -17.73
C LYS A 351 0.92 8.74 -18.21
N GLY A 352 0.83 8.50 -19.52
CA GLY A 352 -0.18 7.60 -20.12
C GLY A 352 -0.04 6.17 -19.62
N ALA A 353 1.18 5.62 -19.57
CA ALA A 353 1.46 4.29 -19.06
C ALA A 353 0.95 4.10 -17.60
N LEU A 354 1.26 5.06 -16.71
CA LEU A 354 0.82 5.02 -15.32
C LEU A 354 -0.70 5.21 -15.18
N ALA A 355 -1.30 6.08 -16.01
CA ALA A 355 -2.74 6.25 -16.03
C ALA A 355 -3.45 4.97 -16.51
N GLY A 356 -2.87 4.25 -17.48
CA GLY A 356 -3.34 2.93 -17.90
C GLY A 356 -3.27 1.92 -16.74
N VAL A 357 -2.13 1.84 -16.04
CA VAL A 357 -2.01 0.97 -14.86
C VAL A 357 -3.04 1.35 -13.80
N THR A 358 -3.20 2.64 -13.49
CA THR A 358 -4.18 3.09 -12.48
C THR A 358 -5.62 2.72 -12.88
N ALA A 359 -5.96 2.76 -14.16
CA ALA A 359 -7.26 2.30 -14.66
C ALA A 359 -7.44 0.79 -14.49
N ALA A 360 -6.44 -0.02 -14.87
CA ALA A 360 -6.49 -1.47 -14.69
C ALA A 360 -6.60 -1.88 -13.21
N VAL A 361 -5.94 -1.14 -12.31
CA VAL A 361 -5.99 -1.34 -10.84
C VAL A 361 -7.42 -1.27 -10.31
N VAL A 362 -8.31 -0.48 -10.91
CA VAL A 362 -9.73 -0.49 -10.52
C VAL A 362 -10.34 -1.87 -10.74
N GLY A 363 -10.07 -2.51 -11.88
CA GLY A 363 -10.51 -3.89 -12.14
C GLY A 363 -9.91 -4.90 -11.17
N VAL A 364 -8.64 -4.71 -10.80
CA VAL A 364 -7.95 -5.56 -9.80
C VAL A 364 -8.60 -5.45 -8.42
N ILE A 365 -8.90 -4.22 -7.96
CA ILE A 365 -9.57 -4.00 -6.66
C ILE A 365 -11.00 -4.55 -6.71
N ALA A 366 -11.70 -4.44 -7.85
CA ALA A 366 -13.02 -5.03 -8.03
C ALA A 366 -12.97 -6.56 -7.89
N ASN A 367 -11.97 -7.22 -8.48
CA ASN A 367 -11.75 -8.65 -8.30
C ASN A 367 -11.49 -9.01 -6.83
N LEU A 368 -10.67 -8.23 -6.12
CA LEU A 368 -10.41 -8.42 -4.69
C LEU A 368 -11.71 -8.28 -3.86
N ALA A 369 -12.50 -7.25 -4.14
CA ALA A 369 -13.76 -7.02 -3.45
C ALA A 369 -14.75 -8.18 -3.66
N LEU A 370 -14.82 -8.71 -4.89
CA LEU A 370 -15.63 -9.89 -5.22
C LEU A 370 -15.12 -11.12 -4.47
N TRP A 371 -13.83 -11.40 -4.56
CA TRP A 371 -13.19 -12.56 -3.94
C TRP A 371 -13.38 -12.58 -2.41
N PHE A 372 -13.21 -11.44 -1.74
CA PHE A 372 -13.47 -11.30 -0.31
C PHE A 372 -14.97 -11.36 0.01
N GLY A 373 -15.79 -10.69 -0.79
CA GLY A 373 -17.25 -10.69 -0.59
C GLY A 373 -17.83 -12.10 -0.59
N LEU A 374 -17.41 -12.92 -1.54
CA LEU A 374 -17.83 -14.32 -1.59
C LEU A 374 -17.42 -15.09 -0.33
N ARG A 375 -16.18 -14.93 0.14
CA ARG A 375 -15.64 -15.70 1.28
C ARG A 375 -16.00 -15.14 2.67
N VAL A 376 -16.56 -13.94 2.74
CA VAL A 376 -17.11 -13.36 4.00
C VAL A 376 -18.59 -13.67 4.14
N ILE A 377 -19.35 -13.57 3.02
CA ILE A 377 -20.79 -13.67 3.06
C ILE A 377 -21.26 -15.13 2.99
N PHE A 378 -20.50 -16.02 2.36
CA PHE A 378 -20.85 -17.42 2.17
C PHE A 378 -19.82 -18.34 2.83
N ALA A 379 -20.30 -19.40 3.50
CA ALA A 379 -19.42 -20.40 4.11
C ALA A 379 -18.78 -21.32 3.05
N GLU A 380 -19.48 -21.54 1.92
CA GLU A 380 -18.98 -22.36 0.83
C GLU A 380 -18.96 -21.58 -0.49
N VAL A 381 -17.81 -21.63 -1.18
CA VAL A 381 -17.62 -21.11 -2.54
C VAL A 381 -17.07 -22.24 -3.41
N ARG A 382 -17.75 -22.54 -4.50
CA ARG A 382 -17.35 -23.59 -5.43
C ARG A 382 -16.59 -23.00 -6.60
N HIS A 383 -15.43 -23.54 -6.87
CA HIS A 383 -14.65 -23.20 -8.05
C HIS A 383 -15.09 -24.05 -9.24
N ILE A 384 -15.58 -23.42 -10.30
CA ILE A 384 -16.03 -24.08 -11.53
C ILE A 384 -15.10 -23.70 -12.66
N SER A 385 -14.45 -24.70 -13.27
CA SER A 385 -13.58 -24.54 -14.43
C SER A 385 -14.33 -24.92 -15.71
N LEU A 386 -14.35 -24.01 -16.68
CA LEU A 386 -14.98 -24.17 -17.99
C LEU A 386 -13.92 -23.91 -19.08
N GLY A 387 -13.06 -24.90 -19.33
CA GLY A 387 -11.91 -24.75 -20.24
C GLY A 387 -10.91 -23.70 -19.73
N PRO A 388 -10.63 -22.63 -20.51
CA PRO A 388 -9.71 -21.56 -20.08
C PRO A 388 -10.33 -20.58 -19.07
N ALA A 389 -11.65 -20.66 -18.84
CA ALA A 389 -12.36 -19.81 -17.90
C ALA A 389 -12.62 -20.54 -16.59
N SER A 390 -12.52 -19.82 -15.48
CA SER A 390 -12.86 -20.31 -14.15
C SER A 390 -13.67 -19.26 -13.40
N ILE A 391 -14.64 -19.68 -12.61
CA ILE A 391 -15.53 -18.76 -11.87
C ILE A 391 -15.77 -19.35 -10.48
N ASP A 392 -15.66 -18.51 -9.47
CA ASP A 392 -16.06 -18.82 -8.10
C ASP A 392 -17.56 -18.55 -7.94
N LEU A 393 -18.34 -19.59 -7.67
CA LEU A 393 -19.78 -19.49 -7.42
C LEU A 393 -20.10 -19.77 -5.95
N PRO A 394 -20.85 -18.89 -5.26
CA PRO A 394 -21.25 -19.14 -3.88
C PRO A 394 -22.36 -20.20 -3.80
N ALA A 395 -22.31 -21.05 -2.79
CA ALA A 395 -23.41 -21.86 -2.42
C ALA A 395 -24.46 -21.02 -1.65
N PHE A 396 -25.48 -20.51 -2.31
CA PHE A 396 -26.44 -19.55 -1.73
C PHE A 396 -27.10 -20.04 -0.44
N ALA A 397 -27.25 -21.36 -0.24
CA ALA A 397 -27.75 -21.92 1.01
C ALA A 397 -26.84 -21.73 2.21
N THR A 398 -25.55 -21.33 1.99
CA THR A 398 -24.55 -21.15 3.03
C THR A 398 -24.29 -19.68 3.38
N VAL A 399 -25.25 -18.81 3.04
CA VAL A 399 -25.17 -17.38 3.37
C VAL A 399 -25.07 -17.20 4.89
N GLN A 400 -24.21 -16.30 5.32
CA GLN A 400 -24.01 -15.95 6.74
C GLN A 400 -24.76 -14.66 7.08
N PRO A 401 -25.97 -14.72 7.70
CA PRO A 401 -26.78 -13.54 7.99
C PRO A 401 -26.07 -12.54 8.92
N SER A 402 -25.28 -13.04 9.86
CA SER A 402 -24.46 -12.22 10.77
C SER A 402 -23.40 -11.40 10.04
N ALA A 403 -22.74 -12.01 9.04
CA ALA A 403 -21.77 -11.32 8.20
C ALA A 403 -22.42 -10.22 7.36
N LEU A 404 -23.59 -10.50 6.77
CA LEU A 404 -24.35 -9.50 6.03
C LEU A 404 -24.80 -8.33 6.92
N ALA A 405 -25.31 -8.61 8.12
CA ALA A 405 -25.74 -7.57 9.06
C ALA A 405 -24.57 -6.67 9.49
N LEU A 406 -23.40 -7.27 9.78
CA LEU A 406 -22.20 -6.50 10.15
C LEU A 406 -21.63 -5.71 8.98
N ALA A 407 -21.61 -6.27 7.76
CA ALA A 407 -21.20 -5.55 6.57
C ALA A 407 -22.16 -4.39 6.26
N PHE A 408 -23.48 -4.61 6.40
CA PHE A 408 -24.46 -3.54 6.25
C PHE A 408 -24.27 -2.43 7.30
N LEU A 409 -24.05 -2.79 8.56
CA LEU A 409 -23.72 -1.84 9.62
C LEU A 409 -22.50 -1.01 9.25
N ALA A 410 -21.40 -1.65 8.84
CA ALA A 410 -20.18 -0.97 8.42
C ALA A 410 -20.44 -0.02 7.23
N ALA A 411 -21.27 -0.43 6.26
CA ALA A 411 -21.64 0.40 5.12
C ALA A 411 -22.44 1.65 5.56
N VAL A 412 -23.38 1.50 6.47
CA VAL A 412 -24.14 2.62 7.04
C VAL A 412 -23.21 3.59 7.80
N LEU A 413 -22.33 3.07 8.63
CA LEU A 413 -21.36 3.88 9.37
C LEU A 413 -20.47 4.69 8.43
N LEU A 414 -19.95 4.06 7.39
CA LEU A 414 -18.98 4.65 6.47
C LEU A 414 -19.64 5.60 5.47
N PHE A 415 -20.67 5.15 4.75
CA PHE A 415 -21.25 5.91 3.63
C PHE A 415 -22.33 6.90 4.05
N LYS A 416 -23.19 6.54 5.02
CA LYS A 416 -24.31 7.39 5.46
C LYS A 416 -23.93 8.28 6.62
N LEU A 417 -23.33 7.74 7.67
CA LEU A 417 -22.93 8.47 8.86
C LEU A 417 -21.56 9.13 8.75
N LYS A 418 -20.79 8.80 7.69
CA LYS A 418 -19.44 9.35 7.40
C LYS A 418 -18.48 9.23 8.59
N PHE A 419 -18.55 8.12 9.29
CA PHE A 419 -17.59 7.80 10.34
C PHE A 419 -16.21 7.63 9.72
N GLY A 420 -15.19 8.10 10.45
CA GLY A 420 -13.80 7.80 10.06
C GLY A 420 -13.51 6.32 10.16
N LEU A 421 -12.49 5.87 9.41
CA LEU A 421 -12.03 4.47 9.31
C LEU A 421 -11.93 3.78 10.68
N ALA A 422 -11.15 4.35 11.60
CA ALA A 422 -10.90 3.76 12.92
C ALA A 422 -12.18 3.57 13.75
N LYS A 423 -13.10 4.54 13.69
CA LYS A 423 -14.40 4.45 14.37
C LYS A 423 -15.27 3.35 13.77
N THR A 424 -15.31 3.24 12.44
CA THR A 424 -16.07 2.18 11.75
C THR A 424 -15.56 0.81 12.15
N LEU A 425 -14.24 0.61 12.15
CA LEU A 425 -13.61 -0.67 12.54
C LEU A 425 -13.87 -0.99 14.02
N ALA A 426 -13.72 -0.02 14.92
CA ALA A 426 -13.96 -0.23 16.36
C ALA A 426 -15.43 -0.60 16.64
N VAL A 427 -16.39 0.12 16.03
CA VAL A 427 -17.82 -0.19 16.20
C VAL A 427 -18.17 -1.55 15.62
N SER A 428 -17.63 -1.90 14.44
CA SER A 428 -17.87 -3.20 13.80
C SER A 428 -17.26 -4.35 14.61
N ALA A 429 -16.07 -4.17 15.17
CA ALA A 429 -15.44 -5.14 16.06
C ALA A 429 -16.30 -5.36 17.32
N GLY A 430 -16.74 -4.27 17.97
CA GLY A 430 -17.63 -4.32 19.12
C GLY A 430 -18.98 -4.97 18.79
N ALA A 431 -19.54 -4.72 17.63
CA ALA A 431 -20.77 -5.37 17.18
C ALA A 431 -20.58 -6.88 16.93
N GLY A 432 -19.43 -7.28 16.36
CA GLY A 432 -19.05 -8.68 16.21
C GLY A 432 -18.98 -9.39 17.56
N LEU A 433 -18.37 -8.73 18.56
CA LEU A 433 -18.32 -9.23 19.93
C LEU A 433 -19.71 -9.30 20.55
N ALA A 434 -20.57 -8.29 20.37
CA ALA A 434 -21.93 -8.31 20.91
C ALA A 434 -22.75 -9.46 20.32
N LEU A 435 -22.60 -9.75 19.03
CA LEU A 435 -23.27 -10.87 18.37
C LEU A 435 -22.86 -12.23 18.93
N SER A 436 -21.62 -12.38 19.41
CA SER A 436 -21.16 -13.66 19.98
C SER A 436 -21.83 -14.03 21.30
N PHE A 437 -22.51 -13.09 21.97
CA PHE A 437 -23.27 -13.32 23.19
C PHE A 437 -24.77 -13.61 22.92
N LEU A 438 -25.21 -13.48 21.66
CA LEU A 438 -26.57 -13.80 21.27
C LEU A 438 -26.67 -15.30 20.95
N PRO A 439 -27.65 -16.04 21.49
CA PRO A 439 -27.91 -17.41 21.07
C PRO A 439 -28.42 -17.37 19.62
N LEU A 440 -27.60 -17.72 18.66
CA LEU A 440 -27.93 -17.87 17.25
C LEU A 440 -28.18 -19.35 16.92
#